data_ba48f11b958c2560b5e199d9e68bc37d
#
_entry.id   ba48f11b958c2560b5e199d9e68bc37d
#
_cell.length_a   1.000
_cell.length_b   1.000
_cell.length_c   1.000
_cell.angle_alpha   90.00
_cell.angle_beta   90.00
_cell.angle_gamma   90.00
#
_symmetry.space_group_name_H-M   'P 1'
#
loop_
_entity.id
_entity.type
_entity.pdbx_description
1 polymer ?
#
loop_
_entity_poly.entity_id
_entity_poly.type
_entity_poly.pdbx_seq_one_letter_code
_entity_poly.pdbx_strand_id
1 'polypeptide(L)'
;MDNLKECIVCKNKKTTYLCSNTAMMHVGTKEFKFFICEICNLVFLNPRISKDQLKEYYKDFYLPYRGPSAWGKYQKFAELSQKRVDDRRTKMLRRYSSPDKESIILDIGCGNPTFLETCNFFFESSLYGIDFSDHGWKKEKDRFKMLNLEVRDVDDLKPNFSPHIITLWHYLEHDYYPNKTLSKLASISNSKTKLYIEVPNYNSNSRKKFNENWAGFHTPRHTFLFSPKNIEILLNNNGWEIDFIEQKGTINPYILTWMSEMEIKGLNWSDSMENQFLNFFCGMIKHKFRQLFTNISDGNMTVIAKKIDNLS
;
A
#
# COMPACT_ATOMS: atom_id res chain seq x y z
N MET A 1 -4.50 -13.29 19.59
CA MET A 1 -5.46 -12.70 18.64
C MET A 1 -5.92 -11.37 19.19
N ASP A 2 -5.94 -10.34 18.37
CA ASP A 2 -6.35 -9.00 18.73
C ASP A 2 -7.76 -8.74 18.18
N ASN A 3 -8.71 -8.46 19.07
CA ASN A 3 -10.10 -8.21 18.72
C ASN A 3 -10.41 -6.72 18.76
N LEU A 4 -10.81 -6.17 17.63
CA LEU A 4 -11.34 -4.81 17.56
C LEU A 4 -12.76 -4.79 18.15
N LYS A 5 -12.94 -3.98 19.18
CA LYS A 5 -14.25 -3.80 19.86
C LYS A 5 -15.11 -2.72 19.23
N GLU A 6 -14.50 -1.86 18.42
CA GLU A 6 -15.13 -0.73 17.75
C GLU A 6 -14.43 -0.41 16.42
N CYS A 7 -15.11 0.27 15.53
CA CYS A 7 -14.54 0.77 14.29
C CYS A 7 -13.48 1.83 14.57
N ILE A 8 -12.29 1.67 13.98
CA ILE A 8 -11.17 2.60 14.18
C ILE A 8 -11.41 3.99 13.58
N VAL A 9 -12.34 4.10 12.62
CA VAL A 9 -12.65 5.34 11.91
C VAL A 9 -13.74 6.14 12.62
N CYS A 10 -14.92 5.55 12.86
CA CYS A 10 -16.09 6.27 13.38
C CYS A 10 -16.47 5.88 14.83
N LYS A 11 -15.67 5.04 15.48
CA LYS A 11 -15.88 4.56 16.88
C LYS A 11 -17.19 3.80 17.11
N ASN A 12 -17.94 3.48 16.05
CA ASN A 12 -19.15 2.69 16.17
C ASN A 12 -18.82 1.24 16.57
N LYS A 13 -19.64 0.65 17.43
CA LYS A 13 -19.50 -0.74 17.91
C LYS A 13 -20.29 -1.74 17.07
N LYS A 14 -21.26 -1.27 16.26
CA LYS A 14 -22.07 -2.13 15.39
C LYS A 14 -21.29 -2.51 14.15
N THR A 15 -21.02 -3.78 14.03
CA THR A 15 -20.29 -4.37 12.90
C THR A 15 -20.97 -5.66 12.47
N THR A 16 -21.03 -5.90 11.18
CA THR A 16 -21.65 -7.09 10.60
C THR A 16 -20.58 -7.97 9.96
N TYR A 17 -20.70 -9.28 10.08
CA TYR A 17 -19.86 -10.24 9.37
C TYR A 17 -20.03 -10.03 7.85
N LEU A 18 -18.90 -9.97 7.14
CA LEU A 18 -18.89 -9.77 5.68
C LEU A 18 -18.56 -11.07 4.94
N CYS A 19 -17.41 -11.65 5.18
CA CYS A 19 -16.93 -12.89 4.53
C CYS A 19 -15.78 -13.52 5.30
N SER A 20 -15.42 -14.74 4.89
CA SER A 20 -14.18 -15.41 5.33
C SER A 20 -13.34 -15.75 4.13
N ASN A 21 -12.03 -15.58 4.26
CA ASN A 21 -11.05 -15.92 3.23
C ASN A 21 -9.91 -16.74 3.83
N THR A 22 -9.36 -17.67 3.07
CA THR A 22 -8.09 -18.30 3.37
C THR A 22 -6.94 -17.33 3.12
N ALA A 23 -5.75 -17.67 3.60
CA ALA A 23 -4.57 -16.83 3.38
C ALA A 23 -4.18 -16.83 1.90
N MET A 24 -4.15 -15.64 1.31
CA MET A 24 -3.70 -15.41 -0.06
C MET A 24 -2.18 -15.55 -0.17
N MET A 25 -1.66 -16.04 -1.29
CA MET A 25 -0.22 -16.32 -1.48
C MET A 25 0.37 -17.09 -0.29
N HIS A 26 -0.29 -18.17 0.09
CA HIS A 26 0.13 -19.03 1.19
C HIS A 26 -0.45 -20.44 1.00
N VAL A 27 0.19 -21.43 1.59
CA VAL A 27 -0.33 -22.81 1.65
C VAL A 27 -0.99 -23.01 3.00
N GLY A 28 -2.30 -23.32 3.00
CA GLY A 28 -3.04 -23.58 4.23
C GLY A 28 -4.53 -23.28 4.10
N THR A 29 -5.30 -23.88 4.99
CA THR A 29 -6.77 -23.81 5.00
C THR A 29 -7.33 -22.92 6.11
N LYS A 30 -6.46 -22.23 6.86
CA LYS A 30 -6.90 -21.35 7.95
C LYS A 30 -7.72 -20.18 7.39
N GLU A 31 -8.94 -20.04 7.89
CA GLU A 31 -9.84 -18.96 7.53
C GLU A 31 -9.65 -17.73 8.43
N PHE A 32 -9.85 -16.58 7.82
CA PHE A 32 -9.81 -15.27 8.43
C PHE A 32 -11.10 -14.52 8.11
N LYS A 33 -11.69 -13.91 9.12
CA LYS A 33 -13.01 -13.26 9.02
C LYS A 33 -12.88 -11.76 8.85
N PHE A 34 -13.61 -11.23 7.89
CA PHE A 34 -13.77 -9.79 7.69
C PHE A 34 -15.13 -9.33 8.15
N PHE A 35 -15.15 -8.16 8.77
CA PHE A 35 -16.34 -7.46 9.23
C PHE A 35 -16.43 -6.09 8.58
N ILE A 36 -17.63 -5.57 8.49
CA ILE A 36 -17.93 -4.23 7.97
C ILE A 36 -18.61 -3.39 9.04
N CYS A 37 -18.17 -2.14 9.20
CA CYS A 37 -18.81 -1.18 10.07
C CYS A 37 -20.13 -0.69 9.45
N GLU A 38 -21.24 -0.76 10.18
CA GLU A 38 -22.56 -0.39 9.68
C GLU A 38 -22.74 1.11 9.40
N ILE A 39 -21.87 1.97 9.95
CA ILE A 39 -21.96 3.43 9.80
C ILE A 39 -21.05 3.95 8.68
N CYS A 40 -19.75 3.63 8.72
CA CYS A 40 -18.80 4.18 7.75
C CYS A 40 -18.39 3.19 6.65
N ASN A 41 -18.86 1.94 6.71
CA ASN A 41 -18.52 0.85 5.78
C ASN A 41 -17.02 0.53 5.71
N LEU A 42 -16.24 0.84 6.77
CA LEU A 42 -14.88 0.32 6.86
C LEU A 42 -14.93 -1.20 6.97
N VAL A 43 -14.17 -1.87 6.13
CA VAL A 43 -13.98 -3.32 6.23
C VAL A 43 -12.67 -3.61 6.94
N PHE A 44 -12.68 -4.58 7.84
CA PHE A 44 -11.52 -4.93 8.64
C PHE A 44 -11.49 -6.41 9.03
N LEU A 45 -10.28 -6.91 9.15
CA LEU A 45 -9.99 -8.25 9.64
C LEU A 45 -10.27 -8.32 11.16
N ASN A 46 -11.07 -9.29 11.62
CA ASN A 46 -11.34 -9.47 13.03
C ASN A 46 -11.74 -10.93 13.38
N PRO A 47 -11.08 -11.63 14.29
CA PRO A 47 -9.91 -11.19 15.03
C PRO A 47 -8.64 -11.11 14.15
N ARG A 48 -7.75 -10.17 14.44
CA ARG A 48 -6.43 -10.07 13.80
C ARG A 48 -5.47 -11.06 14.46
N ILE A 49 -4.57 -11.64 13.69
CA ILE A 49 -3.45 -12.42 14.25
C ILE A 49 -2.41 -11.48 14.86
N SER A 50 -1.54 -11.98 15.72
CA SER A 50 -0.46 -11.14 16.27
C SER A 50 0.55 -10.75 15.18
N LYS A 51 1.26 -9.62 15.37
CA LYS A 51 2.34 -9.19 14.46
C LYS A 51 3.38 -10.29 14.25
N ASP A 52 3.70 -11.09 15.28
CA ASP A 52 4.66 -12.19 15.15
C ASP A 52 4.12 -13.34 14.30
N GLN A 53 2.87 -13.72 14.48
CA GLN A 53 2.23 -14.71 13.61
C GLN A 53 2.09 -14.23 12.18
N LEU A 54 1.92 -12.92 11.96
CA LEU A 54 1.82 -12.34 10.62
C LEU A 54 3.11 -12.51 9.81
N LYS A 55 4.28 -12.55 10.45
CA LYS A 55 5.58 -12.76 9.79
C LYS A 55 5.61 -14.06 8.96
N GLU A 56 4.85 -15.09 9.36
CA GLU A 56 4.76 -16.36 8.62
C GLU A 56 4.15 -16.18 7.21
N TYR A 57 3.36 -15.13 7.02
CA TYR A 57 2.72 -14.82 5.74
C TYR A 57 3.58 -13.93 4.83
N TYR A 58 4.77 -13.50 5.27
CA TYR A 58 5.76 -12.75 4.50
C TYR A 58 6.99 -13.62 4.16
N LYS A 59 6.77 -14.86 3.74
CA LYS A 59 7.82 -15.81 3.36
C LYS A 59 7.82 -16.07 1.85
N ASP A 60 8.38 -17.21 1.46
CA ASP A 60 8.72 -17.59 0.08
C ASP A 60 7.54 -17.58 -0.92
N PHE A 61 6.31 -17.65 -0.46
CA PHE A 61 5.11 -17.56 -1.30
C PHE A 61 4.71 -16.11 -1.61
N TYR A 62 5.23 -15.15 -0.85
CA TYR A 62 4.81 -13.77 -0.97
C TYR A 62 5.49 -13.10 -2.16
N LEU A 63 4.73 -12.91 -3.25
CA LEU A 63 5.24 -12.42 -4.52
C LEU A 63 6.00 -11.07 -4.42
N PRO A 64 5.57 -10.08 -3.64
CA PRO A 64 6.34 -8.84 -3.46
C PRO A 64 7.74 -9.05 -2.85
N TYR A 65 7.92 -10.04 -1.96
CA TYR A 65 9.23 -10.38 -1.41
C TYR A 65 10.13 -11.09 -2.41
N ARG A 66 9.53 -11.90 -3.28
CA ARG A 66 10.24 -12.58 -4.36
C ARG A 66 10.71 -11.58 -5.42
N GLY A 67 9.98 -10.46 -5.56
CA GLY A 67 10.32 -9.38 -6.47
C GLY A 67 10.39 -9.79 -7.94
N PRO A 68 11.13 -9.04 -8.78
CA PRO A 68 11.25 -9.31 -10.20
C PRO A 68 11.81 -10.70 -10.56
N SER A 69 12.66 -11.27 -9.71
CA SER A 69 13.25 -12.61 -9.94
C SER A 69 12.22 -13.73 -10.02
N ALA A 70 11.03 -13.56 -9.40
CA ALA A 70 9.94 -14.51 -9.50
C ALA A 70 9.47 -14.77 -10.95
N TRP A 71 9.75 -13.83 -11.87
CA TRP A 71 9.32 -13.89 -13.27
C TRP A 71 10.33 -14.60 -14.21
N GLY A 72 11.39 -15.22 -13.67
CA GLY A 72 12.38 -15.98 -14.43
C GLY A 72 12.97 -15.18 -15.60
N LYS A 73 12.94 -15.71 -16.83
CA LYS A 73 13.48 -14.99 -18.03
C LYS A 73 12.81 -13.65 -18.32
N TYR A 74 11.64 -13.36 -17.74
CA TYR A 74 10.92 -12.09 -17.85
C TYR A 74 11.22 -11.11 -16.72
N GLN A 75 12.24 -11.37 -15.88
CA GLN A 75 12.65 -10.50 -14.79
C GLN A 75 12.82 -9.05 -15.21
N LYS A 76 13.49 -8.79 -16.34
CA LYS A 76 13.69 -7.43 -16.88
C LYS A 76 12.38 -6.68 -17.16
N PHE A 77 11.33 -7.41 -17.57
CA PHE A 77 10.01 -6.80 -17.76
C PHE A 77 9.40 -6.37 -16.40
N ALA A 78 9.54 -7.20 -15.37
CA ALA A 78 9.07 -6.87 -14.04
C ALA A 78 9.83 -5.66 -13.45
N GLU A 79 11.16 -5.60 -13.63
CA GLU A 79 12.00 -4.45 -13.24
C GLU A 79 11.56 -3.16 -13.95
N LEU A 80 11.33 -3.22 -15.27
CA LEU A 80 10.81 -2.08 -16.05
C LEU A 80 9.40 -1.67 -15.59
N SER A 81 8.57 -2.63 -15.18
CA SER A 81 7.25 -2.35 -14.63
C SER A 81 7.35 -1.62 -13.29
N GLN A 82 8.25 -2.06 -12.40
CA GLN A 82 8.53 -1.38 -11.13
C GLN A 82 9.05 0.04 -11.37
N LYS A 83 10.02 0.21 -12.26
CA LYS A 83 10.53 1.54 -12.61
C LYS A 83 9.42 2.48 -13.09
N ARG A 84 8.47 1.99 -13.88
CA ARG A 84 7.32 2.80 -14.33
C ARG A 84 6.40 3.20 -13.17
N VAL A 85 6.27 2.37 -12.13
CA VAL A 85 5.54 2.72 -10.91
C VAL A 85 6.26 3.85 -10.20
N ASP A 86 7.57 3.72 -9.98
CA ASP A 86 8.41 4.71 -9.30
C ASP A 86 8.44 6.04 -10.06
N ASP A 87 8.54 6.01 -11.39
CA ASP A 87 8.42 7.19 -12.27
C ASP A 87 7.07 7.90 -12.12
N ARG A 88 5.95 7.16 -11.98
CA ARG A 88 4.62 7.76 -11.77
C ARG A 88 4.52 8.41 -10.40
N ARG A 89 5.03 7.76 -9.35
CA ARG A 89 5.10 8.30 -7.99
C ARG A 89 5.93 9.58 -7.97
N THR A 90 7.10 9.55 -8.57
CA THR A 90 7.99 10.73 -8.67
C THR A 90 7.36 11.87 -9.46
N LYS A 91 6.68 11.59 -10.58
CA LYS A 91 5.92 12.59 -11.34
C LYS A 91 4.78 13.20 -10.53
N MET A 92 4.14 12.39 -9.69
CA MET A 92 3.08 12.87 -8.77
C MET A 92 3.68 13.84 -7.72
N LEU A 93 4.81 13.48 -7.09
CA LEU A 93 5.51 14.40 -6.18
C LEU A 93 5.87 15.71 -6.88
N ARG A 94 6.42 15.64 -8.09
CA ARG A 94 6.76 16.83 -8.88
C ARG A 94 5.54 17.70 -9.14
N ARG A 95 4.40 17.12 -9.48
CA ARG A 95 3.16 17.83 -9.81
C ARG A 95 2.55 18.56 -8.62
N TYR A 96 2.55 17.94 -7.44
CA TYR A 96 1.78 18.43 -6.29
C TYR A 96 2.64 19.03 -5.17
N SER A 97 3.95 18.81 -5.17
CA SER A 97 4.87 19.30 -4.14
C SER A 97 6.11 20.00 -4.70
N SER A 98 6.46 19.75 -5.97
CA SER A 98 7.65 20.33 -6.62
C SER A 98 8.92 20.23 -5.77
N PRO A 99 9.33 19.03 -5.30
CA PRO A 99 10.48 18.89 -4.43
C PRO A 99 11.78 19.34 -5.10
N ASP A 100 12.67 19.89 -4.30
CA ASP A 100 14.01 20.37 -4.67
C ASP A 100 15.08 19.78 -3.74
N LYS A 101 16.31 20.26 -3.85
CA LYS A 101 17.45 19.80 -3.02
C LYS A 101 17.31 20.09 -1.52
N GLU A 102 16.52 21.06 -1.13
CA GLU A 102 16.24 21.40 0.28
C GLU A 102 15.09 20.58 0.84
N SER A 103 14.38 19.85 -0.02
CA SER A 103 13.24 19.04 0.39
C SER A 103 13.66 17.80 1.13
N ILE A 104 12.85 17.39 2.11
CA ILE A 104 13.02 16.15 2.87
C ILE A 104 11.86 15.24 2.56
N ILE A 105 12.14 14.06 2.02
CA ILE A 105 11.16 13.02 1.69
C ILE A 105 11.33 11.85 2.66
N LEU A 106 10.26 11.46 3.32
CA LEU A 106 10.19 10.33 4.25
C LEU A 106 9.22 9.28 3.73
N ASP A 107 9.74 8.11 3.39
CA ASP A 107 8.94 6.96 2.90
C ASP A 107 8.75 5.93 4.03
N ILE A 108 7.50 5.69 4.40
CA ILE A 108 7.11 4.77 5.48
C ILE A 108 6.72 3.43 4.88
N GLY A 109 7.37 2.36 5.34
CA GLY A 109 7.22 1.04 4.73
C GLY A 109 7.91 0.98 3.37
N CYS A 110 9.15 1.50 3.29
CA CYS A 110 9.86 1.69 2.02
C CYS A 110 10.20 0.37 1.29
N GLY A 111 10.14 -0.77 1.98
CA GLY A 111 10.37 -2.10 1.40
C GLY A 111 11.66 -2.17 0.58
N ASN A 112 11.54 -2.42 -0.73
CA ASN A 112 12.64 -2.22 -1.68
C ASN A 112 12.65 -0.74 -2.11
N PRO A 113 13.67 0.06 -1.72
CA PRO A 113 13.63 1.52 -1.81
C PRO A 113 13.90 2.09 -3.23
N THR A 114 13.47 1.40 -4.29
CA THR A 114 13.63 1.84 -5.68
C THR A 114 12.91 3.15 -5.97
N PHE A 115 11.81 3.42 -5.26
CA PHE A 115 11.13 4.71 -5.33
C PHE A 115 12.02 5.85 -4.81
N LEU A 116 12.64 5.68 -3.64
CA LEU A 116 13.58 6.68 -3.11
C LEU A 116 14.82 6.83 -4.00
N GLU A 117 15.35 5.73 -4.56
CA GLU A 117 16.42 5.78 -5.55
C GLU A 117 16.02 6.62 -6.77
N THR A 118 14.79 6.46 -7.25
CA THR A 118 14.24 7.26 -8.35
C THR A 118 14.09 8.73 -7.95
N CYS A 119 13.64 9.02 -6.72
CA CYS A 119 13.59 10.39 -6.19
C CYS A 119 14.96 11.05 -6.13
N ASN A 120 16.00 10.30 -5.70
CA ASN A 120 17.38 10.79 -5.67
C ASN A 120 17.87 11.26 -7.04
N PHE A 121 17.53 10.49 -8.08
CA PHE A 121 17.91 10.85 -9.45
C PHE A 121 17.24 12.14 -9.94
N PHE A 122 16.00 12.42 -9.50
CA PHE A 122 15.21 13.55 -10.04
C PHE A 122 15.26 14.83 -9.20
N PHE A 123 15.49 14.74 -7.89
CA PHE A 123 15.26 15.89 -6.98
C PHE A 123 16.49 16.28 -6.17
N GLU A 124 17.51 15.42 -6.04
CA GLU A 124 18.67 15.62 -5.17
C GLU A 124 18.29 15.93 -3.70
N SER A 125 17.08 15.54 -3.31
CA SER A 125 16.49 15.80 -1.98
C SER A 125 17.12 14.93 -0.90
N SER A 126 16.95 15.31 0.37
CA SER A 126 17.26 14.43 1.51
C SER A 126 16.23 13.31 1.63
N LEU A 127 16.65 12.05 1.49
CA LEU A 127 15.78 10.90 1.37
C LEU A 127 15.91 9.97 2.56
N TYR A 128 14.80 9.70 3.22
CA TYR A 128 14.69 8.82 4.37
C TYR A 128 13.66 7.72 4.10
N GLY A 129 14.01 6.49 4.41
CA GLY A 129 13.13 5.33 4.33
C GLY A 129 13.13 4.54 5.63
N ILE A 130 11.96 4.19 6.14
CA ILE A 130 11.85 3.26 7.26
C ILE A 130 11.00 2.06 6.88
N ASP A 131 11.35 0.92 7.44
CA ASP A 131 10.58 -0.32 7.32
C ASP A 131 10.77 -1.17 8.58
N PHE A 132 9.89 -2.13 8.82
CA PHE A 132 10.03 -3.09 9.92
C PHE A 132 11.16 -4.12 9.70
N SER A 133 11.72 -4.18 8.48
CA SER A 133 12.74 -5.13 8.05
C SER A 133 13.66 -4.51 7.00
N ASP A 134 14.93 -4.89 7.02
CA ASP A 134 15.91 -4.53 5.99
C ASP A 134 15.90 -5.45 4.75
N HIS A 135 14.91 -6.37 4.66
CA HIS A 135 14.86 -7.40 3.62
C HIS A 135 15.02 -6.82 2.21
N GLY A 136 14.41 -5.66 1.96
CA GLY A 136 14.40 -5.01 0.64
C GLY A 136 15.73 -4.40 0.20
N TRP A 137 16.66 -4.13 1.13
CA TRP A 137 17.92 -3.43 0.78
C TRP A 137 19.20 -4.06 1.37
N LYS A 138 19.11 -5.00 2.31
CA LYS A 138 20.30 -5.56 2.99
C LYS A 138 21.30 -6.23 2.06
N LYS A 139 20.85 -6.77 0.91
CA LYS A 139 21.70 -7.40 -0.09
C LYS A 139 22.31 -6.42 -1.11
N GLU A 140 21.77 -5.21 -1.17
CA GLU A 140 22.13 -4.17 -2.15
C GLU A 140 22.55 -2.86 -1.46
N LYS A 141 23.20 -2.93 -0.30
CA LYS A 141 23.58 -1.75 0.51
C LYS A 141 24.37 -0.71 -0.28
N ASP A 142 25.29 -1.15 -1.13
CA ASP A 142 26.10 -0.25 -1.96
C ASP A 142 25.25 0.53 -2.99
N ARG A 143 24.22 -0.10 -3.53
CA ARG A 143 23.27 0.54 -4.44
C ARG A 143 22.52 1.68 -3.75
N PHE A 144 22.10 1.47 -2.52
CA PHE A 144 21.26 2.40 -1.77
C PHE A 144 22.03 3.29 -0.78
N LYS A 145 23.37 3.34 -0.88
CA LYS A 145 24.22 4.10 0.07
C LYS A 145 23.93 5.60 0.15
N MET A 146 23.24 6.17 -0.85
CA MET A 146 22.83 7.57 -0.88
C MET A 146 21.51 7.83 -0.14
N LEU A 147 20.84 6.78 0.35
CA LEU A 147 19.59 6.85 1.06
C LEU A 147 19.80 6.65 2.56
N ASN A 148 19.03 7.36 3.38
CA ASN A 148 19.00 7.15 4.83
C ASN A 148 17.93 6.09 5.14
N LEU A 149 18.33 4.82 5.23
CA LEU A 149 17.43 3.68 5.45
C LEU A 149 17.59 3.13 6.87
N GLU A 150 16.46 2.95 7.55
CA GLU A 150 16.44 2.43 8.92
C GLU A 150 15.38 1.34 9.11
N VAL A 151 15.75 0.30 9.87
CA VAL A 151 14.77 -0.64 10.44
C VAL A 151 14.18 -0.01 11.68
N ARG A 152 12.95 0.52 11.55
CA ARG A 152 12.31 1.30 12.61
C ARG A 152 10.79 1.22 12.54
N ASP A 153 10.13 1.19 13.69
CA ASP A 153 8.68 1.41 13.78
C ASP A 153 8.35 2.91 13.70
N VAL A 154 7.21 3.27 13.13
CA VAL A 154 6.75 4.67 13.05
C VAL A 154 6.62 5.30 14.43
N ASP A 155 6.23 4.52 15.44
CA ASP A 155 6.10 4.99 16.81
C ASP A 155 7.41 5.54 17.40
N ASP A 156 8.53 5.00 16.97
CA ASP A 156 9.87 5.37 17.43
C ASP A 156 10.50 6.53 16.64
N LEU A 157 9.79 7.06 15.64
CA LEU A 157 10.25 8.22 14.88
C LEU A 157 10.38 9.46 15.78
N LYS A 158 11.59 9.99 15.85
CA LYS A 158 11.89 11.28 16.53
C LYS A 158 12.88 12.05 15.65
N PRO A 159 12.49 12.45 14.44
CA PRO A 159 13.40 13.17 13.57
C PRO A 159 13.67 14.56 14.15
N ASN A 160 14.87 15.07 13.92
CA ASN A 160 15.25 16.45 14.25
C ASN A 160 14.88 17.45 13.13
N PHE A 161 14.02 17.02 12.21
CA PHE A 161 13.52 17.80 11.07
C PHE A 161 12.01 17.54 10.87
N SER A 162 11.35 18.45 10.18
CA SER A 162 9.99 18.22 9.67
C SER A 162 10.06 17.83 8.20
N PRO A 163 9.52 16.66 7.81
CA PRO A 163 9.53 16.25 6.41
C PRO A 163 8.64 17.17 5.57
N HIS A 164 9.08 17.48 4.36
CA HIS A 164 8.26 18.20 3.37
C HIS A 164 7.25 17.25 2.70
N ILE A 165 7.65 16.01 2.51
CA ILE A 165 6.85 14.96 1.89
C ILE A 165 6.94 13.69 2.73
N ILE A 166 5.79 13.10 3.02
CA ILE A 166 5.68 11.77 3.62
C ILE A 166 4.93 10.87 2.63
N THR A 167 5.40 9.66 2.42
CA THR A 167 4.76 8.69 1.53
C THR A 167 4.42 7.39 2.24
N LEU A 168 3.25 6.83 1.94
CA LEU A 168 2.69 5.59 2.43
C LEU A 168 2.19 4.76 1.23
N TRP A 169 3.12 4.14 0.49
CA TRP A 169 2.79 3.34 -0.69
C TRP A 169 2.43 1.91 -0.29
N HIS A 170 1.13 1.58 -0.24
CA HIS A 170 0.64 0.27 0.21
C HIS A 170 1.14 -0.10 1.61
N TYR A 171 1.04 0.85 2.53
CA TYR A 171 1.44 0.67 3.91
C TYR A 171 0.22 0.65 4.86
N LEU A 172 -0.72 1.59 4.68
CA LEU A 172 -1.76 1.88 5.67
C LEU A 172 -2.75 0.72 5.85
N GLU A 173 -3.00 -0.07 4.81
CA GLU A 173 -3.84 -1.27 4.86
C GLU A 173 -3.22 -2.42 5.67
N HIS A 174 -1.90 -2.41 5.84
CA HIS A 174 -1.15 -3.39 6.64
C HIS A 174 -1.00 -2.95 8.11
N ASP A 175 -1.22 -1.67 8.38
CA ASP A 175 -1.00 -1.10 9.70
C ASP A 175 -2.06 -1.58 10.71
N TYR A 176 -1.60 -2.03 11.89
CA TYR A 176 -2.48 -2.44 12.99
C TYR A 176 -3.09 -1.26 13.73
N TYR A 177 -2.43 -0.10 13.72
CA TYR A 177 -2.81 1.09 14.49
C TYR A 177 -2.77 2.37 13.63
N PRO A 178 -3.52 2.43 12.51
CA PRO A 178 -3.39 3.54 11.54
C PRO A 178 -3.70 4.92 12.14
N ASN A 179 -4.58 5.01 13.14
CA ASN A 179 -4.79 6.27 13.87
C ASN A 179 -3.49 6.74 14.57
N LYS A 180 -2.78 5.81 15.23
CA LYS A 180 -1.54 6.13 15.95
C LYS A 180 -0.45 6.57 14.97
N THR A 181 -0.30 5.83 13.88
CA THR A 181 0.63 6.17 12.79
C THR A 181 0.34 7.55 12.22
N LEU A 182 -0.89 7.82 11.80
CA LEU A 182 -1.25 9.10 11.19
C LEU A 182 -1.10 10.28 12.17
N SER A 183 -1.51 10.12 13.43
CA SER A 183 -1.28 11.13 14.48
C SER A 183 0.21 11.36 14.73
N LYS A 184 1.02 10.30 14.73
CA LYS A 184 2.47 10.39 14.87
C LYS A 184 3.09 11.16 13.71
N LEU A 185 2.72 10.84 12.47
CA LEU A 185 3.18 11.55 11.28
C LEU A 185 2.76 13.03 11.31
N ALA A 186 1.53 13.32 11.77
CA ALA A 186 1.08 14.70 11.97
C ALA A 186 1.92 15.45 13.01
N SER A 187 2.36 14.77 14.08
CA SER A 187 3.16 15.40 15.16
C SER A 187 4.57 15.81 14.74
N ILE A 188 5.14 15.18 13.70
CA ILE A 188 6.47 15.51 13.15
C ILE A 188 6.39 16.41 11.91
N SER A 189 5.18 16.77 11.50
CA SER A 189 4.87 17.56 10.30
C SER A 189 4.57 19.01 10.63
N ASN A 190 4.74 19.88 9.63
CA ASN A 190 4.29 21.26 9.66
C ASN A 190 3.26 21.55 8.56
N SER A 191 2.72 22.76 8.48
CA SER A 191 1.68 23.16 7.50
C SER A 191 2.08 23.00 6.04
N LYS A 192 3.38 22.91 5.73
CA LYS A 192 3.89 22.69 4.37
C LYS A 192 4.03 21.20 4.01
N THR A 193 3.92 20.32 5.00
CA THR A 193 4.06 18.87 4.78
C THR A 193 2.89 18.32 3.96
N LYS A 194 3.20 17.57 2.91
CA LYS A 194 2.25 16.79 2.13
C LYS A 194 2.39 15.30 2.43
N LEU A 195 1.26 14.65 2.67
CA LEU A 195 1.15 13.22 2.90
C LEU A 195 0.56 12.53 1.66
N TYR A 196 1.27 11.57 1.10
CA TYR A 196 0.85 10.77 -0.05
C TYR A 196 0.52 9.35 0.40
N ILE A 197 -0.65 8.87 0.09
CA ILE A 197 -1.13 7.53 0.45
C ILE A 197 -1.63 6.83 -0.80
N GLU A 198 -1.19 5.59 -1.03
CA GLU A 198 -1.80 4.70 -2.01
C GLU A 198 -2.23 3.41 -1.31
N VAL A 199 -3.51 3.04 -1.45
CA VAL A 199 -4.10 1.83 -0.86
C VAL A 199 -5.09 1.19 -1.83
N PRO A 200 -5.41 -0.11 -1.68
CA PRO A 200 -6.52 -0.73 -2.40
C PRO A 200 -7.85 -0.02 -2.11
N ASN A 201 -8.60 0.27 -3.17
CA ASN A 201 -9.91 0.91 -3.04
C ASN A 201 -11.02 -0.13 -2.92
N TYR A 202 -11.62 -0.24 -1.73
CA TYR A 202 -12.72 -1.17 -1.49
C TYR A 202 -13.95 -0.90 -2.38
N ASN A 203 -14.12 0.32 -2.91
CA ASN A 203 -15.19 0.68 -3.82
C ASN A 203 -14.84 0.44 -5.30
N SER A 204 -13.70 -0.20 -5.61
CA SER A 204 -13.25 -0.45 -6.98
C SER A 204 -14.16 -1.42 -7.75
N ASN A 205 -14.10 -1.34 -9.09
CA ASN A 205 -14.82 -2.27 -9.95
C ASN A 205 -14.27 -3.70 -9.87
N SER A 206 -12.96 -3.86 -9.63
CA SER A 206 -12.37 -5.19 -9.41
C SER A 206 -12.96 -5.82 -8.14
N ARG A 207 -13.13 -5.04 -7.04
CA ARG A 207 -13.81 -5.53 -5.83
C ARG A 207 -15.26 -5.98 -6.12
N LYS A 208 -16.01 -5.19 -6.87
CA LYS A 208 -17.39 -5.53 -7.25
C LYS A 208 -17.48 -6.78 -8.14
N LYS A 209 -16.48 -6.96 -9.03
CA LYS A 209 -16.40 -8.13 -9.92
C LYS A 209 -16.10 -9.42 -9.17
N PHE A 210 -15.14 -9.39 -8.24
CA PHE A 210 -14.62 -10.60 -7.57
C PHE A 210 -15.23 -10.87 -6.19
N ASN A 211 -15.97 -9.92 -5.64
CA ASN A 211 -16.60 -10.03 -4.33
C ASN A 211 -15.61 -10.49 -3.25
N GLU A 212 -15.89 -11.61 -2.59
CA GLU A 212 -15.04 -12.21 -1.56
C GLU A 212 -13.69 -12.72 -2.09
N ASN A 213 -13.61 -13.05 -3.38
CA ASN A 213 -12.36 -13.50 -4.03
C ASN A 213 -11.48 -12.35 -4.52
N TRP A 214 -11.80 -11.10 -4.16
CA TRP A 214 -11.00 -9.96 -4.57
C TRP A 214 -9.61 -9.96 -3.91
N ALA A 215 -8.56 -9.91 -4.73
CA ALA A 215 -7.18 -9.93 -4.25
C ALA A 215 -6.82 -8.74 -3.33
N GLY A 216 -7.60 -7.67 -3.33
CA GLY A 216 -7.42 -6.56 -2.41
C GLY A 216 -7.67 -6.90 -0.95
N PHE A 217 -8.31 -8.03 -0.62
CA PHE A 217 -8.34 -8.54 0.75
C PHE A 217 -6.96 -8.94 1.26
N HIS A 218 -6.12 -9.47 0.39
CA HIS A 218 -4.72 -9.87 0.66
C HIS A 218 -4.53 -10.52 2.04
N THR A 219 -5.44 -11.43 2.35
CA THR A 219 -5.61 -12.10 3.64
C THR A 219 -4.34 -12.84 4.08
N PRO A 220 -3.90 -12.76 5.33
CA PRO A 220 -4.39 -11.91 6.42
C PRO A 220 -3.58 -10.61 6.58
N ARG A 221 -2.79 -10.23 5.55
CA ARG A 221 -1.85 -9.10 5.61
C ARG A 221 -2.54 -7.74 5.61
N HIS A 222 -3.64 -7.58 4.85
CA HIS A 222 -4.46 -6.38 4.93
C HIS A 222 -5.40 -6.47 6.13
N THR A 223 -5.20 -5.58 7.08
CA THR A 223 -6.02 -5.49 8.29
C THR A 223 -7.23 -4.58 8.11
N PHE A 224 -7.13 -3.61 7.21
CA PHE A 224 -8.19 -2.66 6.88
C PHE A 224 -8.31 -2.48 5.37
N LEU A 225 -9.55 -2.32 4.89
CA LEU A 225 -9.83 -2.02 3.48
C LEU A 225 -10.56 -0.69 3.41
N PHE A 226 -9.92 0.28 2.80
CA PHE A 226 -10.40 1.65 2.76
C PHE A 226 -11.24 1.96 1.52
N SER A 227 -12.25 2.81 1.71
CA SER A 227 -12.95 3.53 0.65
C SER A 227 -12.61 5.02 0.72
N PRO A 228 -12.88 5.83 -0.32
CA PRO A 228 -12.65 7.27 -0.27
C PRO A 228 -13.27 7.95 0.95
N LYS A 229 -14.49 7.54 1.32
CA LYS A 229 -15.23 8.13 2.46
C LYS A 229 -14.55 7.83 3.80
N ASN A 230 -14.17 6.57 4.05
CA ASN A 230 -13.62 6.22 5.37
C ASN A 230 -12.16 6.62 5.53
N ILE A 231 -11.38 6.71 4.46
CA ILE A 231 -10.03 7.26 4.55
C ILE A 231 -10.03 8.76 4.83
N GLU A 232 -10.99 9.52 4.26
CA GLU A 232 -11.18 10.93 4.56
C GLU A 232 -11.49 11.15 6.04
N ILE A 233 -12.44 10.42 6.61
CA ILE A 233 -12.76 10.51 8.05
C ILE A 233 -11.54 10.14 8.89
N LEU A 234 -10.80 9.09 8.51
CA LEU A 234 -9.61 8.66 9.23
C LEU A 234 -8.54 9.74 9.25
N LEU A 235 -8.27 10.37 8.11
CA LEU A 235 -7.29 11.43 7.97
C LEU A 235 -7.67 12.66 8.78
N ASN A 236 -8.90 13.14 8.66
CA ASN A 236 -9.40 14.29 9.41
C ASN A 236 -9.30 14.09 10.93
N ASN A 237 -9.63 12.89 11.43
CA ASN A 237 -9.51 12.55 12.84
C ASN A 237 -8.06 12.55 13.36
N ASN A 238 -7.06 12.53 12.48
CA ASN A 238 -5.65 12.40 12.82
C ASN A 238 -4.79 13.59 12.34
N GLY A 239 -5.43 14.75 12.09
CA GLY A 239 -4.75 16.01 11.81
C GLY A 239 -4.34 16.20 10.35
N TRP A 240 -5.01 15.52 9.42
CA TRP A 240 -4.78 15.62 7.98
C TRP A 240 -6.05 15.99 7.23
N GLU A 241 -5.96 16.90 6.27
CA GLU A 241 -7.04 17.29 5.37
C GLU A 241 -6.69 16.87 3.94
N ILE A 242 -7.66 16.28 3.22
CA ILE A 242 -7.43 15.83 1.84
C ILE A 242 -7.38 17.05 0.91
N ASP A 243 -6.27 17.20 0.18
CA ASP A 243 -6.14 18.14 -0.93
C ASP A 243 -6.59 17.53 -2.26
N PHE A 244 -6.33 16.22 -2.44
CA PHE A 244 -6.60 15.53 -3.69
C PHE A 244 -6.85 14.03 -3.43
N ILE A 245 -7.82 13.47 -4.12
CA ILE A 245 -8.08 12.04 -4.15
C ILE A 245 -8.37 11.58 -5.57
N GLU A 246 -7.69 10.54 -5.99
CA GLU A 246 -7.91 9.89 -7.28
C GLU A 246 -8.19 8.41 -7.07
N GLN A 247 -9.27 7.90 -7.70
CA GLN A 247 -9.61 6.47 -7.65
C GLN A 247 -8.79 5.67 -8.66
N LYS A 248 -7.51 5.98 -8.73
CA LYS A 248 -6.47 5.29 -9.49
C LYS A 248 -5.19 5.27 -8.67
N GLY A 249 -4.40 4.20 -8.84
CA GLY A 249 -3.09 4.08 -8.24
C GLY A 249 -1.96 4.22 -9.26
N THR A 250 -0.75 4.19 -8.75
CA THR A 250 0.48 4.18 -9.56
C THR A 250 0.78 2.78 -10.11
N ILE A 251 0.32 1.73 -9.43
CA ILE A 251 0.40 0.35 -9.87
C ILE A 251 -0.58 0.10 -11.02
N ASN A 252 -0.22 -0.82 -11.92
CA ASN A 252 -1.11 -1.21 -13.01
C ASN A 252 -2.43 -1.77 -12.46
N PRO A 253 -3.59 -1.20 -12.79
CA PRO A 253 -4.88 -1.60 -12.24
C PRO A 253 -5.27 -3.05 -12.56
N TYR A 254 -4.70 -3.65 -13.61
CA TYR A 254 -4.92 -5.06 -13.95
C TYR A 254 -4.34 -6.02 -12.90
N ILE A 255 -3.37 -5.60 -12.09
CA ILE A 255 -2.69 -6.48 -11.13
C ILE A 255 -3.67 -7.12 -10.15
N LEU A 256 -4.55 -6.34 -9.51
CA LEU A 256 -5.54 -6.90 -8.58
C LEU A 256 -6.56 -7.81 -9.28
N THR A 257 -6.93 -7.50 -10.51
CA THR A 257 -7.76 -8.37 -11.34
C THR A 257 -7.07 -9.71 -11.62
N TRP A 258 -5.83 -9.66 -12.09
CA TRP A 258 -5.04 -10.85 -12.38
C TRP A 258 -4.80 -11.71 -11.14
N MET A 259 -4.42 -11.09 -10.03
CA MET A 259 -4.21 -11.80 -8.77
C MET A 259 -5.49 -12.50 -8.29
N SER A 260 -6.66 -11.84 -8.40
CA SER A 260 -7.95 -12.45 -8.07
C SER A 260 -8.25 -13.66 -8.96
N GLU A 261 -7.98 -13.56 -10.26
CA GLU A 261 -8.16 -14.67 -11.20
C GLU A 261 -7.22 -15.84 -10.92
N MET A 262 -5.98 -15.56 -10.48
CA MET A 262 -4.99 -16.58 -10.14
C MET A 262 -5.33 -17.30 -8.82
N GLU A 263 -5.82 -16.57 -7.81
CA GLU A 263 -6.31 -17.18 -6.56
C GLU A 263 -7.49 -18.12 -6.83
N ILE A 264 -8.48 -17.69 -7.61
CA ILE A 264 -9.63 -18.53 -7.98
C ILE A 264 -9.18 -19.79 -8.73
N LYS A 265 -8.12 -19.72 -9.55
CA LYS A 265 -7.55 -20.85 -10.26
C LYS A 265 -6.66 -21.74 -9.42
N GLY A 266 -6.41 -21.41 -8.15
CA GLY A 266 -5.54 -22.14 -7.26
C GLY A 266 -4.07 -22.10 -7.67
N LEU A 267 -3.57 -20.96 -8.16
CA LEU A 267 -2.16 -20.80 -8.52
C LEU A 267 -1.26 -21.08 -7.32
N ASN A 268 -0.26 -21.94 -7.51
CA ASN A 268 0.81 -22.09 -6.53
C ASN A 268 1.79 -20.91 -6.63
N TRP A 269 1.73 -20.00 -5.66
CA TRP A 269 2.53 -18.78 -5.65
C TRP A 269 4.02 -19.00 -5.36
N SER A 270 4.44 -20.22 -4.98
CA SER A 270 5.85 -20.56 -4.85
C SER A 270 6.51 -20.89 -6.20
N ASP A 271 5.71 -21.21 -7.21
CA ASP A 271 6.22 -21.54 -8.53
C ASP A 271 6.80 -20.31 -9.24
N SER A 272 7.56 -20.54 -10.30
CA SER A 272 7.99 -19.45 -11.17
C SER A 272 6.79 -18.83 -11.87
N MET A 273 6.70 -17.49 -11.83
CA MET A 273 5.69 -16.72 -12.56
C MET A 273 5.97 -16.67 -14.08
N GLU A 274 7.06 -17.25 -14.53
CA GLU A 274 7.44 -17.28 -15.95
C GLU A 274 6.32 -17.85 -16.83
N ASN A 275 5.69 -18.95 -16.40
CA ASN A 275 4.60 -19.60 -17.12
C ASN A 275 3.32 -18.75 -17.16
N GLN A 276 3.18 -17.78 -16.26
CA GLN A 276 2.02 -16.89 -16.19
C GLN A 276 2.22 -15.60 -17.01
N PHE A 277 3.45 -15.35 -17.51
CA PHE A 277 3.79 -14.07 -18.13
C PHE A 277 2.92 -13.74 -19.34
N LEU A 278 2.76 -14.66 -20.30
CA LEU A 278 1.96 -14.40 -21.50
C LEU A 278 0.49 -14.11 -21.15
N ASN A 279 -0.07 -14.89 -20.22
CA ASN A 279 -1.43 -14.68 -19.74
C ASN A 279 -1.58 -13.29 -19.08
N PHE A 280 -0.67 -12.94 -18.19
CA PHE A 280 -0.61 -11.62 -17.56
C PHE A 280 -0.48 -10.50 -18.58
N PHE A 281 0.45 -10.61 -19.53
CA PHE A 281 0.72 -9.59 -20.54
C PHE A 281 -0.48 -9.37 -21.48
N CYS A 282 -1.07 -10.44 -22.00
CA CYS A 282 -2.26 -10.36 -22.86
C CYS A 282 -3.46 -9.77 -22.09
N GLY A 283 -3.65 -10.17 -20.85
CA GLY A 283 -4.70 -9.63 -19.99
C GLY A 283 -4.52 -8.14 -19.70
N MET A 284 -3.29 -7.71 -19.45
CA MET A 284 -2.95 -6.30 -19.25
C MET A 284 -3.26 -5.45 -20.49
N ILE A 285 -2.96 -5.95 -21.70
CA ILE A 285 -3.29 -5.26 -22.97
C ILE A 285 -4.81 -5.15 -23.13
N LYS A 286 -5.55 -6.25 -22.96
CA LYS A 286 -7.02 -6.27 -23.05
C LYS A 286 -7.64 -5.30 -22.04
N HIS A 287 -7.13 -5.27 -20.80
CA HIS A 287 -7.60 -4.37 -19.77
C HIS A 287 -7.36 -2.90 -20.14
N LYS A 288 -6.18 -2.57 -20.68
CA LYS A 288 -5.85 -1.22 -21.15
C LYS A 288 -6.79 -0.77 -22.29
N PHE A 289 -7.09 -1.64 -23.26
CA PHE A 289 -8.06 -1.33 -24.31
C PHE A 289 -9.46 -1.07 -23.73
N ARG A 290 -9.90 -1.88 -22.76
CA ARG A 290 -11.20 -1.67 -22.11
C ARG A 290 -11.27 -0.34 -21.37
N GLN A 291 -10.18 0.10 -20.74
CA GLN A 291 -10.09 1.40 -20.07
C GLN A 291 -10.25 2.60 -21.02
N LEU A 292 -9.96 2.48 -22.30
CA LEU A 292 -10.18 3.55 -23.27
C LEU A 292 -11.67 3.87 -23.49
N PHE A 293 -12.55 2.92 -23.21
CA PHE A 293 -13.99 3.04 -23.41
C PHE A 293 -14.81 3.13 -22.11
N THR A 294 -14.16 3.05 -20.97
CA THR A 294 -14.82 3.01 -19.67
C THR A 294 -14.03 3.82 -18.65
N ASN A 295 -14.71 4.74 -17.95
CA ASN A 295 -14.13 5.40 -16.75
C ASN A 295 -14.11 4.40 -15.59
N ILE A 296 -13.16 3.48 -15.59
CA ILE A 296 -13.09 2.41 -14.60
C ILE A 296 -12.14 2.82 -13.49
N SER A 297 -12.67 2.94 -12.27
CA SER A 297 -11.88 2.95 -11.03
C SER A 297 -11.50 1.50 -10.70
N ASP A 298 -10.32 1.07 -11.17
CA ASP A 298 -9.84 -0.28 -10.93
C ASP A 298 -8.70 -0.32 -9.92
N GLY A 299 -8.97 -1.02 -8.84
CA GLY A 299 -7.97 -1.48 -7.91
C GLY A 299 -7.64 -0.50 -6.78
N ASN A 300 -6.75 0.44 -7.00
CA ASN A 300 -6.20 1.31 -5.96
C ASN A 300 -6.77 2.73 -6.00
N MET A 301 -6.59 3.46 -4.92
CA MET A 301 -6.79 4.91 -4.85
C MET A 301 -5.53 5.58 -4.33
N THR A 302 -5.29 6.81 -4.77
CA THR A 302 -4.23 7.69 -4.29
C THR A 302 -4.83 8.90 -3.61
N VAL A 303 -4.33 9.24 -2.44
CA VAL A 303 -4.76 10.37 -1.62
C VAL A 303 -3.56 11.25 -1.35
N ILE A 304 -3.73 12.56 -1.52
CA ILE A 304 -2.76 13.58 -1.11
C ILE A 304 -3.46 14.44 -0.06
N ALA A 305 -2.83 14.53 1.11
CA ALA A 305 -3.34 15.30 2.21
C ALA A 305 -2.28 16.31 2.70
N LYS A 306 -2.75 17.37 3.32
CA LYS A 306 -1.92 18.36 4.02
C LYS A 306 -2.15 18.28 5.52
N LYS A 307 -1.18 18.70 6.30
CA LYS A 307 -1.31 18.86 7.74
C LYS A 307 -2.36 19.93 8.05
N ILE A 308 -3.31 19.63 8.91
CA ILE A 308 -4.24 20.63 9.45
C ILE A 308 -3.45 21.53 10.41
N ASP A 309 -3.44 22.83 10.16
CA ASP A 309 -2.93 23.79 11.13
C ASP A 309 -3.85 23.74 12.35
N ASN A 310 -3.28 23.54 13.52
CA ASN A 310 -4.04 23.70 14.75
C ASN A 310 -4.58 25.13 14.74
N LEU A 311 -5.89 25.28 14.70
CA LEU A 311 -6.53 26.53 15.02
C LEU A 311 -6.05 26.92 16.41
N SER A 312 -5.18 27.92 16.44
CA SER A 312 -4.66 28.54 17.68
C SER A 312 -5.79 29.12 18.52
#